data_000e458f9f7cb188c87f4e8f2c1c9afe
#
_entry.id   000e458f9f7cb188c87f4e8f2c1c9afe
#
_cell.length_a   1.000
_cell.length_b   1.000
_cell.length_c   1.000
_cell.angle_alpha   90.00
_cell.angle_beta   90.00
_cell.angle_gamma   90.00
#
_symmetry.space_group_name_H-M   'P 1'
#
loop_
_entity.id
_entity.type
_entity.pdbx_description
1 polymer ?
#
loop_
_entity_poly.entity_id
_entity_poly.type
_entity_poly.pdbx_seq_one_letter_code
_entity_poly.pdbx_strand_id
1 'polypeptide(L)'
;MNNSAGHYRAGRAVAVVALFAGATIWGLIWYPYRAIEAAGISGALASALTYAVALLLGLIVFRGKLRGARIDGWLVAIALSSAGCNLGYVLGMLHGEVMRVLLLFYLAPLWTVLLARLILAEPLTRAGAALVGLSLTGALVMLWRPELGAPWPTAPGEWIGLAAGFLFALANVLIRRAHHYSIELKSMAVFVGVVVVGLGYVALAEPLAVPQAGADIWLLVVVVGVVLLAINLVVQYGLMRIAAGRAIVILLSELVVAALAAWWLAGETMGLREWLGGALIVAASLVSAKIET
;
A
#
# COMPACT_ATOMS: atom_id res chain seq x y z
N MET A 1 28.65 23.44 -13.18
CA MET A 1 28.04 22.95 -11.90
C MET A 1 26.51 23.11 -11.79
N ASN A 2 25.81 23.83 -12.68
CA ASN A 2 24.35 24.06 -12.58
C ASN A 2 23.45 22.91 -13.10
N ASN A 3 23.98 22.00 -13.93
CA ASN A 3 23.14 20.95 -14.58
C ASN A 3 22.83 19.76 -13.64
N SER A 4 23.72 19.45 -12.72
CA SER A 4 23.51 18.31 -11.79
C SER A 4 22.45 18.60 -10.72
N ALA A 5 22.35 19.82 -10.22
CA ALA A 5 21.34 20.24 -9.26
C ALA A 5 19.92 20.24 -9.89
N GLY A 6 19.81 20.65 -11.16
CA GLY A 6 18.55 20.60 -11.92
C GLY A 6 18.06 19.17 -12.14
N HIS A 7 18.90 18.24 -12.52
CA HIS A 7 18.56 16.83 -12.69
C HIS A 7 18.17 16.15 -11.38
N TYR A 8 18.84 16.48 -10.26
CA TYR A 8 18.49 15.94 -8.93
C TYR A 8 17.10 16.42 -8.47
N ARG A 9 16.82 17.73 -8.64
CA ARG A 9 15.50 18.30 -8.31
C ARG A 9 14.38 17.71 -9.17
N ALA A 10 14.59 17.55 -10.46
CA ALA A 10 13.64 16.92 -11.37
C ALA A 10 13.34 15.45 -10.99
N GLY A 11 14.37 14.66 -10.71
CA GLY A 11 14.21 13.26 -10.29
C GLY A 11 13.45 13.11 -8.98
N ARG A 12 13.62 14.06 -8.05
CA ARG A 12 12.89 14.09 -6.79
C ARG A 12 11.42 14.48 -6.97
N ALA A 13 11.14 15.49 -7.79
CA ALA A 13 9.75 15.87 -8.10
C ALA A 13 8.99 14.70 -8.73
N VAL A 14 9.62 13.97 -9.66
CA VAL A 14 9.06 12.75 -10.25
C VAL A 14 8.80 11.69 -9.18
N ALA A 15 9.71 11.51 -8.22
CA ALA A 15 9.52 10.53 -7.13
C ALA A 15 8.33 10.89 -6.21
N VAL A 16 8.13 12.17 -5.91
CA VAL A 16 6.96 12.65 -5.14
C VAL A 16 5.67 12.40 -5.91
N VAL A 17 5.63 12.78 -7.20
CA VAL A 17 4.47 12.51 -8.07
C VAL A 17 4.18 11.01 -8.16
N ALA A 18 5.21 10.17 -8.22
CA ALA A 18 5.07 8.73 -8.23
C ALA A 18 4.37 8.19 -6.95
N LEU A 19 4.72 8.72 -5.78
CA LEU A 19 4.07 8.34 -4.52
C LEU A 19 2.61 8.83 -4.45
N PHE A 20 2.31 10.05 -4.91
CA PHE A 20 0.93 10.53 -4.99
C PHE A 20 0.09 9.72 -5.99
N ALA A 21 0.66 9.36 -7.15
CA ALA A 21 0.00 8.47 -8.12
C ALA A 21 -0.30 7.10 -7.48
N GLY A 22 0.65 6.57 -6.70
CA GLY A 22 0.44 5.37 -5.90
C GLY A 22 -0.72 5.50 -4.94
N ALA A 23 -0.71 6.53 -4.11
CA ALA A 23 -1.78 6.82 -3.16
C ALA A 23 -3.14 6.96 -3.86
N THR A 24 -3.19 7.60 -5.03
CA THR A 24 -4.43 7.75 -5.80
C THR A 24 -4.96 6.40 -6.28
N ILE A 25 -4.11 5.57 -6.88
CA ILE A 25 -4.54 4.26 -7.38
C ILE A 25 -4.95 3.33 -6.23
N TRP A 26 -4.17 3.29 -5.13
CA TRP A 26 -4.52 2.47 -3.96
C TRP A 26 -5.81 2.95 -3.28
N GLY A 27 -6.05 4.27 -3.24
CA GLY A 27 -7.31 4.81 -2.72
C GLY A 27 -8.54 4.53 -3.60
N LEU A 28 -8.34 4.23 -4.89
CA LEU A 28 -9.42 3.87 -5.83
C LEU A 28 -9.61 2.37 -5.99
N ILE A 29 -8.62 1.54 -5.63
CA ILE A 29 -8.57 0.13 -5.99
C ILE A 29 -9.68 -0.72 -5.34
N TRP A 30 -10.25 -0.26 -4.23
CA TRP A 30 -11.37 -0.95 -3.58
C TRP A 30 -12.59 -1.06 -4.50
N TYR A 31 -12.80 -0.09 -5.39
CA TYR A 31 -13.99 -0.06 -6.25
C TYR A 31 -14.03 -1.23 -7.26
N PRO A 32 -12.97 -1.46 -8.11
CA PRO A 32 -12.95 -2.64 -8.95
C PRO A 32 -12.94 -3.97 -8.16
N TYR A 33 -12.27 -4.03 -6.98
CA TYR A 33 -12.32 -5.23 -6.14
C TYR A 33 -13.73 -5.53 -5.64
N ARG A 34 -14.51 -4.51 -5.27
CA ARG A 34 -15.92 -4.66 -4.87
C ARG A 34 -16.77 -5.22 -6.00
N ALA A 35 -16.52 -4.82 -7.26
CA ALA A 35 -17.20 -5.39 -8.42
C ALA A 35 -16.83 -6.87 -8.67
N ILE A 36 -15.55 -7.22 -8.50
CA ILE A 36 -15.06 -8.60 -8.61
C ILE A 36 -15.68 -9.49 -7.51
N GLU A 37 -15.76 -8.99 -6.28
CA GLU A 37 -16.35 -9.70 -5.14
C GLU A 37 -17.85 -9.89 -5.32
N ALA A 38 -18.58 -8.89 -5.81
CA ALA A 38 -20.01 -8.99 -6.13
C ALA A 38 -20.32 -10.05 -7.21
N ALA A 39 -19.33 -10.40 -8.03
CA ALA A 39 -19.42 -11.50 -9.00
C ALA A 39 -19.07 -12.89 -8.42
N GLY A 40 -18.87 -13.00 -7.09
CA GLY A 40 -18.63 -14.26 -6.39
C GLY A 40 -17.15 -14.69 -6.32
N ILE A 41 -16.20 -13.80 -6.61
CA ILE A 41 -14.76 -14.05 -6.44
C ILE A 41 -14.33 -13.46 -5.09
N SER A 42 -13.89 -14.30 -4.15
CA SER A 42 -13.47 -13.81 -2.83
C SER A 42 -12.34 -12.76 -2.91
N GLY A 43 -12.24 -11.89 -1.93
CA GLY A 43 -11.21 -10.86 -1.88
C GLY A 43 -9.79 -11.43 -1.93
N ALA A 44 -9.54 -12.57 -1.27
CA ALA A 44 -8.25 -13.25 -1.31
C ALA A 44 -7.93 -13.81 -2.69
N LEU A 45 -8.90 -14.47 -3.34
CA LEU A 45 -8.74 -14.99 -4.69
C LEU A 45 -8.62 -13.85 -5.72
N ALA A 46 -9.43 -12.80 -5.62
CA ALA A 46 -9.34 -11.61 -6.47
C ALA A 46 -7.95 -10.98 -6.41
N SER A 47 -7.41 -10.84 -5.20
CA SER A 47 -6.05 -10.36 -5.00
C SER A 47 -5.02 -11.30 -5.63
N ALA A 48 -5.07 -12.59 -5.36
CA ALA A 48 -4.14 -13.55 -5.94
C ALA A 48 -4.17 -13.55 -7.48
N LEU A 49 -5.34 -13.47 -8.09
CA LEU A 49 -5.52 -13.45 -9.55
C LEU A 49 -4.99 -12.16 -10.19
N THR A 50 -5.32 -11.00 -9.65
CA THR A 50 -4.84 -9.71 -10.18
C THR A 50 -3.32 -9.58 -10.06
N TYR A 51 -2.75 -10.04 -8.95
CA TYR A 51 -1.30 -10.11 -8.77
C TYR A 51 -0.64 -11.20 -9.64
N ALA A 52 -1.34 -12.30 -9.96
CA ALA A 52 -0.85 -13.30 -10.91
C ALA A 52 -0.75 -12.73 -12.33
N VAL A 53 -1.73 -11.93 -12.76
CA VAL A 53 -1.66 -11.18 -14.04
C VAL A 53 -0.46 -10.24 -14.03
N ALA A 54 -0.28 -9.44 -12.98
CA ALA A 54 0.86 -8.54 -12.84
C ALA A 54 2.19 -9.30 -12.89
N LEU A 55 2.28 -10.45 -12.21
CA LEU A 55 3.45 -11.33 -12.20
C LEU A 55 3.75 -11.87 -13.60
N LEU A 56 2.76 -12.46 -14.26
CA LEU A 56 2.94 -13.05 -15.59
C LEU A 56 3.40 -12.01 -16.62
N LEU A 57 2.75 -10.86 -16.66
CA LEU A 57 3.14 -9.74 -17.53
C LEU A 57 4.54 -9.24 -17.19
N GLY A 58 4.85 -9.06 -15.91
CA GLY A 58 6.17 -8.65 -15.45
C GLY A 58 7.27 -9.65 -15.83
N LEU A 59 7.03 -10.95 -15.69
CA LEU A 59 7.96 -12.00 -16.12
C LEU A 59 8.23 -11.96 -17.63
N ILE A 60 7.20 -11.71 -18.44
CA ILE A 60 7.34 -11.58 -19.91
C ILE A 60 8.13 -10.33 -20.25
N VAL A 61 7.73 -9.16 -19.73
CA VAL A 61 8.31 -7.85 -20.08
C VAL A 61 9.75 -7.72 -19.57
N PHE A 62 10.02 -8.19 -18.34
CA PHE A 62 11.33 -7.99 -17.68
C PHE A 62 12.25 -9.22 -17.75
N ARG A 63 11.92 -10.25 -18.54
CA ARG A 63 12.69 -11.50 -18.65
C ARG A 63 14.20 -11.29 -18.79
N GLY A 64 14.62 -10.27 -19.53
CA GLY A 64 16.03 -9.94 -19.74
C GLY A 64 16.73 -9.39 -18.48
N LYS A 65 15.99 -8.60 -17.68
CA LYS A 65 16.49 -8.02 -16.42
C LYS A 65 16.47 -9.01 -15.25
N LEU A 66 15.67 -10.05 -15.35
CA LEU A 66 15.53 -11.09 -14.33
C LEU A 66 16.53 -12.24 -14.50
N ARG A 67 17.14 -12.37 -15.69
CA ARG A 67 18.15 -13.41 -15.97
C ARG A 67 19.37 -13.21 -15.08
N GLY A 68 19.74 -14.27 -14.34
CA GLY A 68 20.88 -14.25 -13.44
C GLY A 68 20.63 -13.55 -12.11
N ALA A 69 19.39 -13.11 -11.83
CA ALA A 69 19.05 -12.54 -10.54
C ALA A 69 19.25 -13.59 -9.43
N ARG A 70 19.97 -13.21 -8.40
CA ARG A 70 20.11 -14.03 -7.20
C ARG A 70 19.01 -13.72 -6.23
N ILE A 71 18.28 -14.74 -5.80
CA ILE A 71 17.29 -14.64 -4.75
C ILE A 71 18.01 -14.76 -3.41
N ASP A 72 17.86 -13.77 -2.57
CA ASP A 72 18.42 -13.76 -1.22
C ASP A 72 17.35 -13.50 -0.16
N GLY A 73 17.77 -13.45 1.10
CA GLY A 73 16.87 -13.22 2.23
C GLY A 73 16.12 -11.87 2.17
N TRP A 74 16.69 -10.85 1.53
CA TRP A 74 16.01 -9.54 1.40
C TRP A 74 14.81 -9.60 0.46
N LEU A 75 14.96 -10.29 -0.68
CA LEU A 75 13.85 -10.47 -1.62
C LEU A 75 12.74 -11.34 -1.03
N VAL A 76 13.13 -12.40 -0.29
CA VAL A 76 12.16 -13.24 0.44
C VAL A 76 11.45 -12.44 1.52
N ALA A 77 12.15 -11.59 2.27
CA ALA A 77 11.54 -10.74 3.28
C ALA A 77 10.57 -9.70 2.67
N ILE A 78 10.92 -9.11 1.50
CA ILE A 78 10.01 -8.24 0.74
C ILE A 78 8.77 -9.02 0.30
N ALA A 79 8.94 -10.22 -0.25
CA ALA A 79 7.84 -11.07 -0.71
C ALA A 79 6.88 -11.42 0.44
N LEU A 80 7.42 -11.90 1.56
CA LEU A 80 6.62 -12.31 2.71
C LEU A 80 5.94 -11.14 3.42
N SER A 81 6.64 -10.01 3.61
CA SER A 81 6.03 -8.83 4.25
C SER A 81 4.94 -8.22 3.38
N SER A 82 5.13 -8.16 2.06
CA SER A 82 4.10 -7.67 1.13
C SER A 82 2.89 -8.61 1.06
N ALA A 83 3.13 -9.92 1.02
CA ALA A 83 2.08 -10.93 1.01
C ALA A 83 1.27 -10.93 2.30
N GLY A 84 1.97 -10.90 3.44
CA GLY A 84 1.32 -10.83 4.76
C GLY A 84 0.53 -9.54 4.96
N CYS A 85 1.04 -8.41 4.46
CA CYS A 85 0.30 -7.14 4.43
C CYS A 85 -0.99 -7.28 3.61
N ASN A 86 -0.88 -7.78 2.38
CA ASN A 86 -2.03 -7.90 1.47
C ASN A 86 -3.10 -8.84 2.03
N LEU A 87 -2.73 -10.07 2.39
CA LEU A 87 -3.66 -11.05 2.95
C LEU A 87 -4.21 -10.59 4.31
N GLY A 88 -3.35 -10.05 5.18
CA GLY A 88 -3.77 -9.55 6.49
C GLY A 88 -4.75 -8.39 6.38
N TYR A 89 -4.58 -7.49 5.41
CA TYR A 89 -5.54 -6.43 5.13
C TYR A 89 -6.92 -7.02 4.75
N VAL A 90 -6.95 -7.95 3.78
CA VAL A 90 -8.18 -8.61 3.36
C VAL A 90 -8.86 -9.34 4.52
N LEU A 91 -8.12 -10.15 5.28
CA LEU A 91 -8.68 -10.90 6.42
C LEU A 91 -9.11 -9.99 7.57
N GLY A 92 -8.37 -8.91 7.82
CA GLY A 92 -8.77 -7.90 8.79
C GLY A 92 -10.13 -7.30 8.47
N MET A 93 -10.34 -6.94 7.20
CA MET A 93 -11.61 -6.36 6.72
C MET A 93 -12.79 -7.35 6.79
N LEU A 94 -12.52 -8.66 6.63
CA LEU A 94 -13.55 -9.71 6.70
C LEU A 94 -13.93 -10.07 8.15
N HIS A 95 -12.98 -10.00 9.09
CA HIS A 95 -13.16 -10.52 10.46
C HIS A 95 -13.15 -9.45 11.56
N GLY A 96 -13.02 -8.18 11.19
CA GLY A 96 -12.98 -7.04 12.10
C GLY A 96 -14.01 -5.97 11.72
N GLU A 97 -14.18 -5.01 12.63
CA GLU A 97 -14.94 -3.80 12.32
C GLU A 97 -14.09 -2.92 11.41
N VAL A 98 -14.59 -2.64 10.19
CA VAL A 98 -13.83 -2.03 9.08
C VAL A 98 -13.11 -0.75 9.49
N MET A 99 -13.83 0.17 10.17
CA MET A 99 -13.24 1.45 10.57
C MET A 99 -12.10 1.28 11.59
N ARG A 100 -12.21 0.30 12.48
CA ARG A 100 -11.17 -0.01 13.48
C ARG A 100 -9.96 -0.69 12.82
N VAL A 101 -10.22 -1.62 11.88
CA VAL A 101 -9.15 -2.26 11.10
C VAL A 101 -8.36 -1.22 10.32
N LEU A 102 -9.03 -0.30 9.62
CA LEU A 102 -8.39 0.79 8.90
C LEU A 102 -7.60 1.71 9.83
N LEU A 103 -8.17 2.12 10.96
CA LEU A 103 -7.47 2.95 11.94
C LEU A 103 -6.17 2.30 12.42
N LEU A 104 -6.22 1.01 12.75
CA LEU A 104 -5.07 0.26 13.22
C LEU A 104 -4.03 0.01 12.11
N PHE A 105 -4.49 -0.27 10.89
CA PHE A 105 -3.62 -0.37 9.73
C PHE A 105 -2.87 0.94 9.47
N TYR A 106 -3.57 2.07 9.54
CA TYR A 106 -2.98 3.40 9.31
C TYR A 106 -2.13 3.94 10.48
N LEU A 107 -1.82 3.13 11.49
CA LEU A 107 -0.67 3.34 12.38
C LEU A 107 0.67 3.01 11.70
N ALA A 108 0.67 2.55 10.45
CA ALA A 108 1.85 2.27 9.64
C ALA A 108 2.94 3.37 9.66
N PRO A 109 2.65 4.69 9.70
CA PRO A 109 3.68 5.72 9.86
C PRO A 109 4.53 5.58 11.12
N LEU A 110 3.96 5.14 12.24
CA LEU A 110 4.73 4.89 13.47
C LEU A 110 5.71 3.74 13.28
N TRP A 111 5.22 2.63 12.72
CA TRP A 111 6.06 1.48 12.40
C TRP A 111 7.14 1.82 11.38
N THR A 112 6.81 2.62 10.35
CA THR A 112 7.77 3.04 9.34
C THR A 112 8.91 3.86 9.95
N VAL A 113 8.61 4.80 10.83
CA VAL A 113 9.64 5.61 11.52
C VAL A 113 10.55 4.74 12.37
N LEU A 114 9.97 3.82 13.16
CA LEU A 114 10.74 2.89 13.98
C LEU A 114 11.64 1.98 13.14
N LEU A 115 11.07 1.35 12.11
CA LEU A 115 11.79 0.43 11.22
C LEU A 115 12.84 1.15 10.38
N ALA A 116 12.56 2.37 9.89
CA ALA A 116 13.52 3.18 9.15
C ALA A 116 14.73 3.53 10.03
N ARG A 117 14.52 3.85 11.30
CA ARG A 117 15.62 4.09 12.25
C ARG A 117 16.45 2.83 12.50
N LEU A 118 15.80 1.67 12.65
CA LEU A 118 16.47 0.40 12.98
C LEU A 118 17.18 -0.21 11.76
N ILE A 119 16.56 -0.17 10.58
CA ILE A 119 17.02 -0.90 9.39
C ILE A 119 17.82 -0.01 8.44
N LEU A 120 17.43 1.27 8.30
CA LEU A 120 18.04 2.22 7.37
C LEU A 120 18.98 3.21 8.06
N ALA A 121 18.99 3.25 9.39
CA ALA A 121 19.67 4.28 10.19
C ALA A 121 19.21 5.72 9.81
N GLU A 122 17.99 5.88 9.30
CA GLU A 122 17.42 7.20 8.98
C GLU A 122 17.03 7.93 10.28
N PRO A 123 17.57 9.12 10.56
CA PRO A 123 17.22 9.87 11.76
C PRO A 123 15.82 10.46 11.64
N LEU A 124 15.04 10.41 12.73
CA LEU A 124 13.79 11.14 12.81
C LEU A 124 14.08 12.60 13.13
N THR A 125 13.89 13.47 12.14
CA THR A 125 14.00 14.92 12.34
C THR A 125 12.77 15.46 13.07
N ARG A 126 12.89 16.62 13.74
CA ARG A 126 11.74 17.27 14.40
C ARG A 126 10.61 17.57 13.42
N ALA A 127 10.96 18.02 12.20
CA ALA A 127 9.99 18.25 11.13
C ALA A 127 9.30 16.95 10.69
N GLY A 128 10.07 15.87 10.51
CA GLY A 128 9.52 14.55 10.18
C GLY A 128 8.58 14.03 11.26
N ALA A 129 8.94 14.17 12.55
CA ALA A 129 8.08 13.80 13.67
C ALA A 129 6.76 14.60 13.68
N ALA A 130 6.84 15.92 13.45
CA ALA A 130 5.65 16.77 13.38
C ALA A 130 4.73 16.39 12.23
N LEU A 131 5.28 16.05 11.05
CA LEU A 131 4.48 15.62 9.89
C LEU A 131 3.82 14.25 10.11
N VAL A 132 4.54 13.30 10.69
CA VAL A 132 3.96 12.00 11.08
C VAL A 132 2.86 12.22 12.12
N GLY A 133 3.10 13.05 13.15
CA GLY A 133 2.07 13.39 14.13
C GLY A 133 0.85 14.04 13.51
N LEU A 134 1.04 15.00 12.59
CA LEU A 134 -0.05 15.68 11.90
C LEU A 134 -0.88 14.72 11.03
N SER A 135 -0.21 13.86 10.26
CA SER A 135 -0.89 12.87 9.40
C SER A 135 -1.65 11.82 10.21
N LEU A 136 -1.07 11.35 11.33
CA LEU A 136 -1.75 10.43 12.24
C LEU A 136 -2.95 11.08 12.94
N THR A 137 -2.83 12.35 13.35
CA THR A 137 -3.98 13.10 13.89
C THR A 137 -5.08 13.20 12.86
N GLY A 138 -4.75 13.48 11.57
CA GLY A 138 -5.71 13.48 10.48
C GLY A 138 -6.41 12.12 10.30
N ALA A 139 -5.65 11.03 10.29
CA ALA A 139 -6.19 9.68 10.20
C ALA A 139 -7.09 9.33 11.41
N LEU A 140 -6.66 9.70 12.62
CA LEU A 140 -7.44 9.51 13.84
C LEU A 140 -8.77 10.27 13.78
N VAL A 141 -8.74 11.56 13.40
CA VAL A 141 -9.96 12.38 13.26
C VAL A 141 -10.90 11.79 12.24
N MET A 142 -10.37 11.26 11.12
CA MET A 142 -11.14 10.72 10.01
C MET A 142 -11.77 9.35 10.33
N LEU A 143 -11.04 8.48 11.00
CA LEU A 143 -11.41 7.07 11.17
C LEU A 143 -11.94 6.73 12.56
N TRP A 144 -11.56 7.48 13.60
CA TRP A 144 -11.96 7.13 14.96
C TRP A 144 -13.42 7.44 15.21
N ARG A 145 -14.14 6.42 15.66
CA ARG A 145 -15.54 6.46 16.07
C ARG A 145 -15.63 6.27 17.58
N PRO A 146 -15.97 7.32 18.36
CA PRO A 146 -16.08 7.21 19.82
C PRO A 146 -17.07 6.14 20.29
N GLU A 147 -18.10 5.88 19.48
CA GLU A 147 -19.14 4.87 19.74
C GLU A 147 -18.56 3.44 19.78
N LEU A 148 -17.45 3.22 19.10
CA LEU A 148 -16.71 1.94 19.07
C LEU A 148 -15.70 1.82 20.22
N GLY A 149 -15.58 2.83 21.09
CA GLY A 149 -14.65 2.86 22.20
C GLY A 149 -13.24 3.31 21.84
N ALA A 150 -12.27 3.02 22.70
CA ALA A 150 -10.87 3.38 22.49
C ALA A 150 -10.28 2.62 21.28
N PRO A 151 -9.33 3.24 20.52
CA PRO A 151 -8.74 2.64 19.31
C PRO A 151 -7.70 1.57 19.67
N TRP A 152 -8.06 0.61 20.49
CA TRP A 152 -7.26 -0.55 20.87
C TRP A 152 -7.87 -1.83 20.30
N PRO A 153 -7.06 -2.77 19.75
CA PRO A 153 -7.59 -3.99 19.17
C PRO A 153 -8.32 -4.84 20.22
N THR A 154 -9.57 -5.18 19.95
CA THR A 154 -10.43 -6.01 20.82
C THR A 154 -10.88 -7.31 20.14
N ALA A 155 -10.83 -7.37 18.81
CA ALA A 155 -11.24 -8.51 18.02
C ALA A 155 -10.04 -9.06 17.19
N PRO A 156 -10.05 -10.37 16.82
CA PRO A 156 -8.96 -10.96 16.02
C PRO A 156 -8.69 -10.23 14.71
N GLY A 157 -9.73 -9.80 13.97
CA GLY A 157 -9.60 -9.05 12.72
C GLY A 157 -8.89 -7.71 12.89
N GLU A 158 -9.04 -7.05 14.04
CA GLU A 158 -8.37 -5.80 14.38
C GLU A 158 -6.87 -6.01 14.62
N TRP A 159 -6.48 -7.09 15.30
CA TRP A 159 -5.08 -7.49 15.47
C TRP A 159 -4.42 -7.83 14.13
N ILE A 160 -5.17 -8.49 13.24
CA ILE A 160 -4.71 -8.79 11.87
C ILE A 160 -4.50 -7.47 11.11
N GLY A 161 -5.42 -6.51 11.21
CA GLY A 161 -5.28 -5.17 10.60
C GLY A 161 -4.05 -4.41 11.11
N LEU A 162 -3.81 -4.42 12.41
CA LEU A 162 -2.60 -3.83 13.02
C LEU A 162 -1.31 -4.50 12.49
N ALA A 163 -1.30 -5.84 12.44
CA ALA A 163 -0.18 -6.60 11.90
C ALA A 163 0.04 -6.32 10.42
N ALA A 164 -1.03 -6.19 9.63
CA ALA A 164 -0.95 -5.81 8.23
C ALA A 164 -0.33 -4.41 8.05
N GLY A 165 -0.68 -3.43 8.88
CA GLY A 165 -0.06 -2.11 8.91
C GLY A 165 1.44 -2.15 9.26
N PHE A 166 1.84 -3.00 10.20
CA PHE A 166 3.26 -3.24 10.49
C PHE A 166 3.98 -3.86 9.28
N LEU A 167 3.40 -4.88 8.64
CA LEU A 167 3.97 -5.55 7.48
C LEU A 167 4.05 -4.62 6.26
N PHE A 168 3.08 -3.70 6.09
CA PHE A 168 3.13 -2.64 5.10
C PHE A 168 4.35 -1.74 5.31
N ALA A 169 4.55 -1.26 6.53
CA ALA A 169 5.71 -0.45 6.88
C ALA A 169 7.02 -1.21 6.66
N LEU A 170 7.07 -2.47 7.07
CA LEU A 170 8.24 -3.32 6.90
C LEU A 170 8.57 -3.54 5.42
N ALA A 171 7.58 -3.86 4.58
CA ALA A 171 7.78 -4.03 3.15
C ALA A 171 8.37 -2.78 2.50
N ASN A 172 7.83 -1.59 2.80
CA ASN A 172 8.31 -0.31 2.27
C ASN A 172 9.75 0.00 2.70
N VAL A 173 10.09 -0.26 3.96
CA VAL A 173 11.46 -0.06 4.48
C VAL A 173 12.43 -1.06 3.86
N LEU A 174 12.05 -2.34 3.70
CA LEU A 174 12.86 -3.36 3.05
C LEU A 174 13.09 -3.05 1.56
N ILE A 175 12.07 -2.60 0.83
CA ILE A 175 12.18 -2.17 -0.57
C ILE A 175 13.22 -1.04 -0.68
N ARG A 176 13.22 -0.10 0.24
CA ARG A 176 14.19 0.99 0.29
C ARG A 176 15.58 0.49 0.69
N ARG A 177 15.71 -0.41 1.65
CA ARG A 177 16.99 -1.01 2.08
C ARG A 177 17.64 -1.80 0.96
N ALA A 178 16.85 -2.51 0.19
CA ALA A 178 17.31 -3.34 -0.93
C ALA A 178 17.56 -2.50 -2.22
N HIS A 179 18.24 -1.34 -2.07
CA HIS A 179 18.52 -0.41 -3.15
C HIS A 179 19.43 -0.97 -4.25
N HIS A 180 20.19 -2.01 -3.96
CA HIS A 180 21.07 -2.70 -4.90
C HIS A 180 20.30 -3.60 -5.89
N TYR A 181 19.04 -3.93 -5.62
CA TYR A 181 18.18 -4.63 -6.58
C TYR A 181 17.43 -3.66 -7.48
N SER A 182 17.19 -4.10 -8.72
CA SER A 182 16.34 -3.36 -9.65
C SER A 182 14.88 -3.28 -9.14
N ILE A 183 14.17 -2.25 -9.57
CA ILE A 183 12.77 -2.06 -9.23
C ILE A 183 11.95 -3.26 -9.72
N GLU A 184 12.26 -3.76 -10.92
CA GLU A 184 11.58 -4.87 -11.54
C GLU A 184 11.68 -6.14 -10.70
N LEU A 185 12.89 -6.45 -10.20
CA LEU A 185 13.10 -7.66 -9.39
C LEU A 185 12.35 -7.58 -8.06
N LYS A 186 12.37 -6.43 -7.39
CA LYS A 186 11.61 -6.22 -6.16
C LYS A 186 10.11 -6.30 -6.38
N SER A 187 9.61 -5.76 -7.51
CA SER A 187 8.20 -5.90 -7.89
C SER A 187 7.81 -7.35 -8.11
N MET A 188 8.67 -8.12 -8.78
CA MET A 188 8.41 -9.56 -8.96
C MET A 188 8.39 -10.30 -7.64
N ALA A 189 9.26 -9.96 -6.68
CA ALA A 189 9.25 -10.54 -5.35
C ALA A 189 7.92 -10.26 -4.61
N VAL A 190 7.41 -9.02 -4.68
CA VAL A 190 6.09 -8.66 -4.14
C VAL A 190 5.00 -9.52 -4.77
N PHE A 191 4.96 -9.59 -6.11
CA PHE A 191 3.90 -10.31 -6.82
C PHE A 191 3.96 -11.81 -6.55
N VAL A 192 5.14 -12.43 -6.57
CA VAL A 192 5.31 -13.85 -6.19
C VAL A 192 4.79 -14.09 -4.77
N GLY A 193 5.17 -13.24 -3.82
CA GLY A 193 4.72 -13.37 -2.45
C GLY A 193 3.20 -13.36 -2.32
N VAL A 194 2.54 -12.35 -2.90
CA VAL A 194 1.08 -12.21 -2.83
C VAL A 194 0.36 -13.37 -3.52
N VAL A 195 0.85 -13.81 -4.69
CA VAL A 195 0.25 -14.96 -5.41
C VAL A 195 0.40 -16.24 -4.60
N VAL A 196 1.61 -16.55 -4.13
CA VAL A 196 1.86 -17.81 -3.41
C VAL A 196 1.10 -17.87 -2.09
N VAL A 197 1.16 -16.81 -1.29
CA VAL A 197 0.48 -16.77 0.01
C VAL A 197 -1.04 -16.68 -0.17
N GLY A 198 -1.52 -15.86 -1.13
CA GLY A 198 -2.94 -15.72 -1.41
C GLY A 198 -3.57 -17.02 -1.94
N LEU A 199 -2.96 -17.66 -2.95
CA LEU A 199 -3.45 -18.96 -3.43
C LEU A 199 -3.33 -20.06 -2.37
N GLY A 200 -2.26 -20.03 -1.57
CA GLY A 200 -2.11 -20.95 -0.43
C GLY A 200 -3.24 -20.79 0.58
N TYR A 201 -3.61 -19.56 0.92
CA TYR A 201 -4.76 -19.29 1.79
C TYR A 201 -6.07 -19.78 1.18
N VAL A 202 -6.35 -19.45 -0.09
CA VAL A 202 -7.56 -19.89 -0.79
C VAL A 202 -7.67 -21.42 -0.80
N ALA A 203 -6.56 -22.11 -1.12
CA ALA A 203 -6.55 -23.57 -1.17
C ALA A 203 -6.79 -24.25 0.18
N LEU A 204 -6.43 -23.60 1.29
CA LEU A 204 -6.52 -24.18 2.64
C LEU A 204 -7.77 -23.73 3.40
N ALA A 205 -8.28 -22.53 3.13
CA ALA A 205 -9.31 -21.89 3.95
C ALA A 205 -10.63 -21.60 3.22
N GLU A 206 -10.64 -21.64 1.89
CA GLU A 206 -11.85 -21.36 1.10
C GLU A 206 -12.35 -22.59 0.36
N PRO A 207 -13.67 -22.68 0.07
CA PRO A 207 -14.21 -23.74 -0.79
C PRO A 207 -13.58 -23.62 -2.20
N LEU A 208 -13.05 -24.72 -2.73
CA LEU A 208 -12.53 -24.79 -4.10
C LEU A 208 -13.71 -24.77 -5.10
N ALA A 209 -14.25 -23.58 -5.34
CA ALA A 209 -15.26 -23.37 -6.36
C ALA A 209 -14.64 -22.58 -7.53
N VAL A 210 -14.92 -23.02 -8.76
CA VAL A 210 -14.54 -22.23 -9.94
C VAL A 210 -15.50 -21.05 -10.04
N PRO A 211 -15.01 -19.80 -9.98
CA PRO A 211 -15.88 -18.63 -10.09
C PRO A 211 -16.60 -18.62 -11.44
N GLN A 212 -17.90 -18.49 -11.43
CA GLN A 212 -18.72 -18.37 -12.62
C GLN A 212 -18.94 -16.90 -12.99
N ALA A 213 -17.84 -16.17 -13.18
CA ALA A 213 -17.87 -14.77 -13.54
C ALA A 213 -17.94 -14.56 -15.06
N GLY A 214 -18.63 -13.51 -15.49
CA GLY A 214 -18.71 -13.12 -16.89
C GLY A 214 -17.35 -12.65 -17.47
N ALA A 215 -17.26 -12.55 -18.79
CA ALA A 215 -16.03 -12.12 -19.47
C ALA A 215 -15.61 -10.69 -19.09
N ASP A 216 -16.56 -9.84 -18.74
CA ASP A 216 -16.35 -8.48 -18.25
C ASP A 216 -15.58 -8.44 -16.92
N ILE A 217 -15.90 -9.34 -16.01
CA ILE A 217 -15.20 -9.47 -14.72
C ILE A 217 -13.79 -10.02 -14.92
N TRP A 218 -13.61 -11.00 -15.80
CA TRP A 218 -12.26 -11.49 -16.13
C TRP A 218 -11.40 -10.41 -16.81
N LEU A 219 -12.01 -9.62 -17.69
CA LEU A 219 -11.34 -8.45 -18.26
C LEU A 219 -10.96 -7.44 -17.16
N LEU A 220 -11.85 -7.19 -16.20
CA LEU A 220 -11.55 -6.30 -15.05
C LEU A 220 -10.38 -6.83 -14.24
N VAL A 221 -10.30 -8.12 -13.95
CA VAL A 221 -9.15 -8.76 -13.27
C VAL A 221 -7.85 -8.49 -14.05
N VAL A 222 -7.87 -8.64 -15.37
CA VAL A 222 -6.70 -8.35 -16.22
C VAL A 222 -6.32 -6.87 -16.16
N VAL A 223 -7.27 -5.96 -16.30
CA VAL A 223 -7.03 -4.51 -16.26
C VAL A 223 -6.44 -4.12 -14.90
N VAL A 224 -7.02 -4.59 -13.80
CA VAL A 224 -6.48 -4.33 -12.45
C VAL A 224 -5.06 -4.88 -12.33
N GLY A 225 -4.78 -6.08 -12.83
CA GLY A 225 -3.43 -6.65 -12.82
C GLY A 225 -2.41 -5.82 -13.60
N VAL A 226 -2.79 -5.27 -14.77
CA VAL A 226 -1.94 -4.34 -15.53
C VAL A 226 -1.67 -3.06 -14.74
N VAL A 227 -2.70 -2.49 -14.12
CA VAL A 227 -2.58 -1.29 -13.28
C VAL A 227 -1.67 -1.57 -12.08
N LEU A 228 -1.82 -2.72 -11.41
CA LEU A 228 -0.98 -3.14 -10.30
C LEU A 228 0.49 -3.27 -10.70
N LEU A 229 0.78 -3.84 -11.88
CA LEU A 229 2.15 -3.89 -12.41
C LEU A 229 2.73 -2.48 -12.56
N ALA A 230 2.01 -1.60 -13.25
CA ALA A 230 2.47 -0.25 -13.54
C ALA A 230 2.66 0.56 -12.24
N ILE A 231 1.66 0.57 -11.35
CA ILE A 231 1.71 1.38 -10.14
C ILE A 231 2.74 0.89 -9.13
N ASN A 232 2.95 -0.43 -9.04
CA ASN A 232 3.97 -0.98 -8.17
C ASN A 232 5.37 -0.50 -8.56
N LEU A 233 5.69 -0.51 -9.87
CA LEU A 233 6.96 0.02 -10.38
C LEU A 233 7.12 1.52 -10.05
N VAL A 234 6.06 2.29 -10.25
CA VAL A 234 6.01 3.73 -9.99
C VAL A 234 6.21 4.03 -8.50
N VAL A 235 5.51 3.33 -7.62
CA VAL A 235 5.65 3.50 -6.16
C VAL A 235 7.04 3.10 -5.69
N GLN A 236 7.58 1.98 -6.15
CA GLN A 236 8.95 1.58 -5.78
C GLN A 236 9.99 2.58 -6.24
N TYR A 237 9.82 3.21 -7.41
CA TYR A 237 10.67 4.32 -7.85
C TYR A 237 10.65 5.48 -6.84
N GLY A 238 9.48 5.83 -6.33
CA GLY A 238 9.31 6.86 -5.29
C GLY A 238 9.98 6.47 -3.97
N LEU A 239 9.71 5.26 -3.47
CA LEU A 239 10.25 4.72 -2.22
C LEU A 239 11.77 4.66 -2.20
N MET A 240 12.41 4.43 -3.33
CA MET A 240 13.87 4.40 -3.43
C MET A 240 14.52 5.78 -3.34
N ARG A 241 13.77 6.86 -3.58
CA ARG A 241 14.31 8.24 -3.69
C ARG A 241 13.86 9.17 -2.57
N ILE A 242 12.77 8.84 -1.89
CA ILE A 242 12.23 9.64 -0.79
C ILE A 242 12.49 8.90 0.53
N ALA A 243 12.90 9.61 1.57
CA ALA A 243 13.10 9.04 2.90
C ALA A 243 11.82 8.34 3.41
N ALA A 244 11.96 7.19 4.07
CA ALA A 244 10.85 6.32 4.41
C ALA A 244 9.75 7.03 5.21
N GLY A 245 10.13 7.81 6.24
CA GLY A 245 9.18 8.57 7.04
C GLY A 245 8.42 9.66 6.26
N ARG A 246 8.99 10.19 5.16
CA ARG A 246 8.28 11.15 4.28
C ARG A 246 7.44 10.44 3.23
N ALA A 247 7.94 9.35 2.69
CA ALA A 247 7.20 8.56 1.72
C ALA A 247 5.88 8.04 2.31
N ILE A 248 5.91 7.55 3.54
CA ILE A 248 4.70 7.04 4.20
C ILE A 248 3.67 8.15 4.47
N VAL A 249 4.11 9.38 4.81
CA VAL A 249 3.20 10.52 4.98
C VAL A 249 2.52 10.88 3.66
N ILE A 250 3.25 10.84 2.53
CA ILE A 250 2.68 11.08 1.20
C ILE A 250 1.68 9.96 0.85
N LEU A 251 2.05 8.71 1.07
CA LEU A 251 1.18 7.56 0.80
C LEU A 251 -0.12 7.60 1.62
N LEU A 252 -0.10 8.19 2.83
CA LEU A 252 -1.30 8.33 3.64
C LEU A 252 -2.41 9.18 2.98
N SER A 253 -2.08 9.99 1.96
CA SER A 253 -3.08 10.69 1.15
C SER A 253 -4.05 9.73 0.41
N GLU A 254 -3.72 8.45 0.29
CA GLU A 254 -4.60 7.37 -0.13
C GLU A 254 -5.94 7.37 0.61
N LEU A 255 -5.93 7.63 1.92
CA LEU A 255 -7.12 7.70 2.75
C LEU A 255 -8.10 8.78 2.28
N VAL A 256 -7.56 9.93 1.90
CA VAL A 256 -8.37 11.05 1.40
C VAL A 256 -8.94 10.72 0.03
N VAL A 257 -8.14 10.11 -0.84
CA VAL A 257 -8.62 9.65 -2.15
C VAL A 257 -9.71 8.59 -2.00
N ALA A 258 -9.52 7.62 -1.10
CA ALA A 258 -10.53 6.59 -0.82
C ALA A 258 -11.86 7.18 -0.34
N ALA A 259 -11.81 8.17 0.57
CA ALA A 259 -13.01 8.84 1.07
C ALA A 259 -13.71 9.66 -0.02
N LEU A 260 -12.96 10.42 -0.83
CA LEU A 260 -13.53 11.16 -1.96
C LEU A 260 -14.15 10.23 -3.00
N ALA A 261 -13.50 9.08 -3.26
CA ALA A 261 -14.02 8.07 -4.15
C ALA A 261 -15.31 7.43 -3.59
N ALA A 262 -15.36 7.11 -2.30
CA ALA A 262 -16.55 6.57 -1.65
C ALA A 262 -17.72 7.57 -1.71
N TRP A 263 -17.45 8.85 -1.47
CA TRP A 263 -18.46 9.91 -1.61
C TRP A 263 -18.99 10.00 -3.03
N TRP A 264 -18.11 10.00 -4.03
CA TRP A 264 -18.52 10.21 -5.43
C TRP A 264 -19.03 8.95 -6.13
N LEU A 265 -18.37 7.79 -5.93
CA LEU A 265 -18.69 6.54 -6.64
C LEU A 265 -19.69 5.67 -5.91
N ALA A 266 -19.69 5.71 -4.57
CA ALA A 266 -20.57 4.88 -3.74
C ALA A 266 -21.73 5.68 -3.12
N GLY A 267 -21.80 7.02 -3.33
CA GLY A 267 -22.84 7.88 -2.76
C GLY A 267 -22.76 8.03 -1.23
N GLU A 268 -21.62 7.72 -0.62
CA GLU A 268 -21.41 7.85 0.81
C GLU A 268 -21.34 9.34 1.21
N THR A 269 -21.83 9.69 2.40
CA THR A 269 -21.80 11.07 2.88
C THR A 269 -20.50 11.36 3.61
N MET A 270 -19.81 12.43 3.23
CA MET A 270 -18.66 12.95 3.96
C MET A 270 -19.09 13.96 5.01
N GLY A 271 -18.90 13.65 6.29
CA GLY A 271 -19.14 14.56 7.40
C GLY A 271 -17.96 15.51 7.65
N LEU A 272 -18.11 16.35 8.66
CA LEU A 272 -17.08 17.33 9.05
C LEU A 272 -15.75 16.67 9.44
N ARG A 273 -15.80 15.46 10.05
CA ARG A 273 -14.62 14.72 10.48
C ARG A 273 -13.76 14.27 9.28
N GLU A 274 -14.39 13.73 8.25
CA GLU A 274 -13.72 13.29 7.03
C GLU A 274 -13.05 14.47 6.32
N TRP A 275 -13.72 15.62 6.24
CA TRP A 275 -13.15 16.86 5.68
C TRP A 275 -11.97 17.40 6.48
N LEU A 276 -12.09 17.49 7.81
CA LEU A 276 -11.03 18.00 8.68
C LEU A 276 -9.83 17.05 8.72
N GLY A 277 -10.08 15.75 8.90
CA GLY A 277 -9.02 14.75 8.91
C GLY A 277 -8.30 14.65 7.56
N GLY A 278 -9.05 14.68 6.47
CA GLY A 278 -8.52 14.73 5.12
C GLY A 278 -7.64 15.95 4.85
N ALA A 279 -8.09 17.14 5.28
CA ALA A 279 -7.29 18.36 5.16
C ALA A 279 -5.97 18.30 5.90
N LEU A 280 -5.92 17.71 7.10
CA LEU A 280 -4.70 17.50 7.87
C LEU A 280 -3.73 16.55 7.16
N ILE A 281 -4.24 15.45 6.59
CA ILE A 281 -3.43 14.47 5.84
C ILE A 281 -2.85 15.13 4.58
N VAL A 282 -3.67 15.85 3.81
CA VAL A 282 -3.21 16.55 2.59
C VAL A 282 -2.16 17.59 2.93
N ALA A 283 -2.38 18.39 3.98
CA ALA A 283 -1.40 19.39 4.42
C ALA A 283 -0.07 18.72 4.80
N ALA A 284 -0.09 17.65 5.60
CA ALA A 284 1.10 16.89 5.97
C ALA A 284 1.82 16.32 4.75
N SER A 285 1.07 15.74 3.80
CA SER A 285 1.63 15.14 2.57
C SER A 285 2.30 16.18 1.67
N LEU A 286 1.66 17.34 1.46
CA LEU A 286 2.21 18.43 0.64
C LEU A 286 3.46 19.06 1.27
N VAL A 287 3.45 19.27 2.58
CA VAL A 287 4.63 19.78 3.30
C VAL A 287 5.75 18.75 3.27
N SER A 288 5.45 17.46 3.49
CA SER A 288 6.42 16.36 3.39
C SER A 288 7.08 16.29 2.01
N ALA A 289 6.33 16.54 0.95
CA ALA A 289 6.84 16.58 -0.42
C ALA A 289 7.83 17.74 -0.66
N LYS A 290 7.65 18.88 0.01
CA LYS A 290 8.45 20.10 -0.16
C LYS A 290 9.74 20.14 0.66
N ILE A 291 9.80 19.46 1.82
CA ILE A 291 10.98 19.50 2.69
C ILE A 291 12.18 18.93 1.95
N GLU A 292 13.23 19.75 1.82
CA GLU A 292 14.55 19.32 1.36
C GLU A 292 15.35 18.74 2.54
N THR A 293 15.97 17.59 2.34
CA THR A 293 16.96 17.00 3.25
C THR A 293 18.34 17.38 2.83
#